data_faeb325665a88d492993543584f6c9fc
#
_entry.id   faeb325665a88d492993543584f6c9fc
#
_cell.length_a   1.000
_cell.length_b   1.000
_cell.length_c   1.000
_cell.angle_alpha   90.00
_cell.angle_beta   90.00
_cell.angle_gamma   90.00
#
_symmetry.space_group_name_H-M   'P 1'
#
loop_
_entity.id
_entity.type
_entity.pdbx_description
1 polymer ?
#
loop_
_entity_poly.entity_id
_entity_poly.type
_entity_poly.pdbx_seq_one_letter_code
_entity_poly.pdbx_strand_id
1 'polypeptide(L)'
;MSQARPERADAVRNRRAILAATEELLATHRPRDISIEQVAQAAGVGKGTVFHRFGSRTGLMTALMIERAQALTEAVTSGPPPLGPGAPDRERLLAFLDAVIEVVGRNKSLLAELAFSGAAEPAATGQGAAAGDRTAKDGHKHDHPVYRFWHGHISTLIAAQRPDVDAEMIAHVLLGALHSEPILACLAADGPARPAAAVRALARAILDAPG
;
A
#
# COMPACT_ATOMS: atom_id res chain seq x y z
N MET A 1 -38.03 12.02 -7.44
CA MET A 1 -36.61 11.94 -7.84
C MET A 1 -35.74 11.79 -6.59
N SER A 2 -35.60 10.59 -5.97
CA SER A 2 -34.72 10.41 -4.79
C SER A 2 -34.35 8.95 -4.46
N GLN A 3 -34.10 8.10 -5.46
CA GLN A 3 -33.64 6.72 -5.21
C GLN A 3 -32.12 6.51 -5.34
N ALA A 4 -31.40 7.47 -5.92
CA ALA A 4 -29.96 7.36 -6.17
C ALA A 4 -29.05 7.47 -4.92
N ARG A 5 -29.56 7.96 -3.79
CA ARG A 5 -28.79 8.20 -2.55
C ARG A 5 -28.64 6.95 -1.67
N PRO A 6 -29.66 6.08 -1.49
CA PRO A 6 -29.54 4.82 -0.78
C PRO A 6 -28.61 3.83 -1.51
N GLU A 7 -28.75 3.67 -2.82
CA GLU A 7 -27.95 2.74 -3.63
C GLU A 7 -26.44 3.06 -3.58
N ARG A 8 -26.06 4.34 -3.57
CA ARG A 8 -24.65 4.74 -3.42
C ARG A 8 -24.10 4.44 -2.03
N ALA A 9 -24.90 4.63 -1.00
CA ALA A 9 -24.50 4.32 0.38
C ALA A 9 -24.33 2.79 0.58
N ASP A 10 -25.23 1.98 0.03
CA ASP A 10 -25.14 0.52 0.04
C ASP A 10 -23.93 0.05 -0.76
N ALA A 11 -23.66 0.68 -1.88
CA ALA A 11 -22.51 0.42 -2.71
C ALA A 11 -21.18 0.65 -1.96
N VAL A 12 -21.08 1.73 -1.19
CA VAL A 12 -19.90 2.04 -0.38
C VAL A 12 -19.77 1.07 0.79
N ARG A 13 -20.86 0.75 1.48
CA ARG A 13 -20.86 -0.23 2.59
C ARG A 13 -20.42 -1.61 2.11
N ASN A 14 -20.97 -2.09 1.00
CA ASN A 14 -20.61 -3.40 0.43
C ASN A 14 -19.14 -3.44 0.00
N ARG A 15 -18.61 -2.34 -0.61
CA ARG A 15 -17.20 -2.26 -0.95
C ARG A 15 -16.31 -2.42 0.29
N ARG A 16 -16.61 -1.67 1.35
CA ARG A 16 -15.85 -1.75 2.61
C ARG A 16 -15.95 -3.12 3.25
N ALA A 17 -17.14 -3.71 3.29
CA ALA A 17 -17.35 -5.06 3.83
C ALA A 17 -16.54 -6.12 3.07
N ILE A 18 -16.51 -6.07 1.73
CA ILE A 18 -15.72 -6.98 0.90
C ILE A 18 -14.23 -6.83 1.16
N LEU A 19 -13.72 -5.60 1.22
CA LEU A 19 -12.29 -5.36 1.47
C LEU A 19 -11.88 -5.75 2.89
N ALA A 20 -12.72 -5.48 3.90
CA ALA A 20 -12.50 -5.92 5.28
C ALA A 20 -12.46 -7.44 5.39
N ALA A 21 -13.44 -8.13 4.81
CA ALA A 21 -13.46 -9.60 4.77
C ALA A 21 -12.24 -10.19 4.04
N THR A 22 -11.77 -9.54 2.98
CA THR A 22 -10.55 -9.96 2.28
C THR A 22 -9.32 -9.81 3.18
N GLU A 23 -9.20 -8.71 3.93
CA GLU A 23 -8.11 -8.47 4.87
C GLU A 23 -8.11 -9.54 5.99
N GLU A 24 -9.28 -9.86 6.55
CA GLU A 24 -9.43 -10.90 7.58
C GLU A 24 -9.01 -12.28 7.07
N LEU A 25 -9.41 -12.64 5.86
CA LEU A 25 -8.99 -13.90 5.23
C LEU A 25 -7.48 -13.94 4.99
N LEU A 26 -6.87 -12.84 4.58
CA LEU A 26 -5.41 -12.72 4.38
C LEU A 26 -4.62 -12.82 5.69
N ALA A 27 -5.22 -12.60 6.85
CA ALA A 27 -4.57 -12.80 8.14
C ALA A 27 -4.30 -14.27 8.45
N THR A 28 -5.08 -15.19 7.86
CA THR A 28 -5.04 -16.63 8.18
C THR A 28 -4.81 -17.53 6.95
N HIS A 29 -4.94 -16.99 5.75
CA HIS A 29 -4.81 -17.75 4.51
C HIS A 29 -3.78 -17.07 3.58
N ARG A 30 -3.12 -17.88 2.76
CA ARG A 30 -2.28 -17.32 1.68
C ARG A 30 -3.17 -16.70 0.61
N PRO A 31 -2.75 -15.60 -0.05
CA PRO A 31 -3.56 -14.96 -1.08
C PRO A 31 -4.08 -15.93 -2.14
N ARG A 32 -3.27 -16.92 -2.56
CA ARG A 32 -3.65 -17.93 -3.58
C ARG A 32 -4.80 -18.83 -3.16
N ASP A 33 -4.97 -19.04 -1.86
CA ASP A 33 -5.96 -19.96 -1.30
C ASP A 33 -7.31 -19.27 -1.05
N ILE A 34 -7.38 -17.95 -1.28
CA ILE A 34 -8.60 -17.14 -1.09
C ILE A 34 -9.37 -17.05 -2.41
N SER A 35 -10.59 -17.60 -2.42
CA SER A 35 -11.53 -17.51 -3.56
C SER A 35 -12.49 -16.33 -3.42
N ILE A 36 -13.07 -15.90 -4.55
CA ILE A 36 -14.14 -14.90 -4.55
C ILE A 36 -15.37 -15.36 -3.76
N GLU A 37 -15.65 -16.66 -3.77
CA GLU A 37 -16.73 -17.27 -3.00
C GLU A 37 -16.54 -17.12 -1.50
N GLN A 38 -15.34 -17.41 -1.00
CA GLN A 38 -15.00 -17.25 0.42
C GLN A 38 -15.11 -15.78 0.84
N VAL A 39 -14.61 -14.85 0.01
CA VAL A 39 -14.72 -13.41 0.28
C VAL A 39 -16.18 -12.97 0.28
N ALA A 40 -17.00 -13.41 -0.67
CA ALA A 40 -18.42 -13.07 -0.75
C ALA A 40 -19.19 -13.59 0.49
N GLN A 41 -18.91 -14.83 0.89
CA GLN A 41 -19.49 -15.44 2.10
C GLN A 41 -19.07 -14.66 3.36
N ALA A 42 -17.80 -14.37 3.53
CA ALA A 42 -17.28 -13.64 4.69
C ALA A 42 -17.84 -12.20 4.76
N ALA A 43 -18.01 -11.55 3.61
CA ALA A 43 -18.56 -10.20 3.51
C ALA A 43 -20.11 -10.15 3.59
N GLY A 44 -20.80 -11.30 3.61
CA GLY A 44 -22.28 -11.36 3.62
C GLY A 44 -22.92 -10.83 2.32
N VAL A 45 -22.23 -10.96 1.16
CA VAL A 45 -22.73 -10.50 -0.14
C VAL A 45 -22.75 -11.62 -1.17
N GLY A 46 -23.49 -11.44 -2.26
CA GLY A 46 -23.50 -12.40 -3.37
C GLY A 46 -22.17 -12.36 -4.14
N LYS A 47 -21.70 -13.53 -4.66
CA LYS A 47 -20.52 -13.63 -5.54
C LYS A 47 -20.59 -12.65 -6.72
N GLY A 48 -21.78 -12.50 -7.34
CA GLY A 48 -22.01 -11.55 -8.42
C GLY A 48 -21.72 -10.11 -8.03
N THR A 49 -21.99 -9.73 -6.77
CA THR A 49 -21.69 -8.39 -6.26
C THR A 49 -20.19 -8.13 -6.22
N VAL A 50 -19.39 -9.13 -5.82
CA VAL A 50 -17.93 -9.02 -5.79
C VAL A 50 -17.39 -8.87 -7.23
N PHE A 51 -17.83 -9.73 -8.16
CA PHE A 51 -17.43 -9.64 -9.56
C PHE A 51 -17.85 -8.32 -10.22
N HIS A 52 -19.08 -7.88 -10.01
CA HIS A 52 -19.56 -6.61 -10.57
C HIS A 52 -18.70 -5.41 -10.10
N ARG A 53 -18.18 -5.48 -8.87
CA ARG A 53 -17.46 -4.37 -8.27
C ARG A 53 -15.95 -4.36 -8.52
N PHE A 54 -15.35 -5.52 -8.59
CA PHE A 54 -13.89 -5.67 -8.70
C PHE A 54 -13.43 -6.35 -9.99
N GLY A 55 -14.35 -6.89 -10.78
CA GLY A 55 -14.10 -7.54 -12.06
C GLY A 55 -13.43 -8.91 -11.96
N SER A 56 -12.42 -9.04 -11.12
CA SER A 56 -11.65 -10.26 -10.95
C SER A 56 -11.04 -10.35 -9.54
N ARG A 57 -10.46 -11.51 -9.21
CA ARG A 57 -9.66 -11.70 -8.00
C ARG A 57 -8.48 -10.73 -7.98
N THR A 58 -7.77 -10.57 -9.09
CA THR A 58 -6.68 -9.60 -9.23
C THR A 58 -7.16 -8.17 -8.99
N GLY A 59 -8.32 -7.80 -9.55
CA GLY A 59 -8.94 -6.49 -9.34
C GLY A 59 -9.30 -6.24 -7.87
N LEU A 60 -9.80 -7.26 -7.16
CA LEU A 60 -10.08 -7.20 -5.73
C LEU A 60 -8.78 -6.97 -4.92
N MET A 61 -7.72 -7.73 -5.20
CA MET A 61 -6.43 -7.59 -4.51
C MET A 61 -5.77 -6.23 -4.79
N THR A 62 -5.88 -5.73 -6.03
CA THR A 62 -5.42 -4.37 -6.38
C THR A 62 -6.20 -3.30 -5.61
N ALA A 63 -7.52 -3.44 -5.52
CA ALA A 63 -8.34 -2.52 -4.76
C ALA A 63 -7.99 -2.52 -3.26
N LEU A 64 -7.64 -3.68 -2.69
CA LEU A 64 -7.17 -3.79 -1.31
C LEU A 64 -5.83 -3.08 -1.09
N MET A 65 -4.88 -3.21 -2.02
CA MET A 65 -3.60 -2.50 -1.94
C MET A 65 -3.79 -0.98 -1.93
N ILE A 66 -4.69 -0.47 -2.76
CA ILE A 66 -5.04 0.95 -2.80
C ILE A 66 -5.70 1.38 -1.49
N GLU A 67 -6.62 0.59 -0.95
CA GLU A 67 -7.31 0.87 0.32
C GLU A 67 -6.32 0.98 1.49
N ARG A 68 -5.33 0.08 1.57
CA ARG A 68 -4.27 0.14 2.60
C ARG A 68 -3.48 1.44 2.55
N ALA A 69 -3.12 1.89 1.35
CA ALA A 69 -2.40 3.15 1.16
C ALA A 69 -3.26 4.37 1.52
N GLN A 70 -4.55 4.32 1.18
CA GLN A 70 -5.51 5.37 1.55
C GLN A 70 -5.77 5.41 3.05
N ALA A 71 -5.90 4.25 3.71
CA ALA A 71 -6.06 4.16 5.15
C ALA A 71 -4.86 4.76 5.89
N LEU A 72 -3.63 4.55 5.42
CA LEU A 72 -2.45 5.20 5.97
C LEU A 72 -2.50 6.73 5.79
N THR A 73 -2.90 7.21 4.62
CA THR A 73 -3.07 8.64 4.35
C THR A 73 -4.09 9.27 5.31
N GLU A 74 -5.22 8.59 5.54
CA GLU A 74 -6.25 9.04 6.47
C GLU A 74 -5.74 9.04 7.92
N ALA A 75 -5.03 7.98 8.34
CA ALA A 75 -4.43 7.89 9.68
C ALA A 75 -3.44 9.02 9.96
N VAL A 76 -2.65 9.43 8.97
CA VAL A 76 -1.70 10.55 9.06
C VAL A 76 -2.42 11.91 9.16
N THR A 77 -3.53 12.05 8.44
CA THR A 77 -4.23 13.33 8.32
C THR A 77 -5.15 13.61 9.50
N SER A 78 -5.87 12.59 9.99
CA SER A 78 -6.96 12.72 10.97
C SER A 78 -6.99 11.62 12.03
N GLY A 79 -6.04 10.68 12.00
CA GLY A 79 -5.96 9.60 12.98
C GLY A 79 -5.37 10.05 14.31
N PRO A 80 -5.29 9.13 15.28
CA PRO A 80 -4.67 9.42 16.58
C PRO A 80 -3.14 9.44 16.49
N PRO A 81 -2.47 10.09 17.46
CA PRO A 81 -1.02 9.95 17.63
C PRO A 81 -0.59 8.47 17.74
N PRO A 82 0.63 8.10 17.32
CA PRO A 82 1.70 8.97 16.84
C PRO A 82 1.63 9.29 15.33
N LEU A 83 0.77 8.64 14.54
CA LEU A 83 0.67 8.88 13.10
C LEU A 83 -0.02 10.22 12.80
N GLY A 84 -1.15 10.45 13.44
CA GLY A 84 -1.95 11.66 13.25
C GLY A 84 -1.40 12.90 13.96
N PRO A 85 -2.13 14.02 13.84
CA PRO A 85 -1.76 15.27 14.50
C PRO A 85 -1.69 15.12 16.04
N GLY A 86 -0.81 15.93 16.68
CA GLY A 86 -0.68 15.99 18.13
C GLY A 86 0.53 15.28 18.74
N ALA A 87 1.23 14.43 17.98
CA ALA A 87 2.53 13.94 18.39
C ALA A 87 3.68 14.83 17.89
N PRO A 88 4.86 14.82 18.55
CA PRO A 88 6.06 15.47 18.04
C PRO A 88 6.45 14.99 16.65
N ASP A 89 6.97 15.88 15.80
CA ASP A 89 7.31 15.57 14.40
C ASP A 89 8.26 14.38 14.27
N ARG A 90 9.20 14.22 15.19
CA ARG A 90 10.12 13.06 15.26
C ARG A 90 9.36 11.74 15.43
N GLU A 91 8.42 11.71 16.35
CA GLU A 91 7.61 10.51 16.61
C GLU A 91 6.71 10.19 15.43
N ARG A 92 6.10 11.22 14.85
CA ARG A 92 5.27 11.10 13.64
C ARG A 92 6.07 10.54 12.48
N LEU A 93 7.28 11.05 12.24
CA LEU A 93 8.14 10.56 11.16
C LEU A 93 8.48 9.08 11.32
N LEU A 94 8.94 8.68 12.51
CA LEU A 94 9.33 7.29 12.77
C LEU A 94 8.12 6.34 12.66
N ALA A 95 6.97 6.71 13.23
CA ALA A 95 5.75 5.93 13.13
C ALA A 95 5.24 5.83 11.70
N PHE A 96 5.37 6.90 10.92
CA PHE A 96 4.99 6.91 9.51
C PHE A 96 5.89 5.99 8.67
N LEU A 97 7.20 6.05 8.87
CA LEU A 97 8.14 5.17 8.17
C LEU A 97 7.87 3.69 8.47
N ASP A 98 7.56 3.35 9.72
CA ASP A 98 7.16 1.99 10.09
C ASP A 98 5.88 1.57 9.37
N ALA A 99 4.87 2.43 9.34
CA ALA A 99 3.59 2.16 8.70
C ALA A 99 3.73 2.02 7.17
N VAL A 100 4.58 2.82 6.52
CA VAL A 100 4.89 2.68 5.09
C VAL A 100 5.53 1.33 4.80
N ILE A 101 6.52 0.91 5.61
CA ILE A 101 7.20 -0.38 5.46
C ILE A 101 6.20 -1.53 5.58
N GLU A 102 5.30 -1.45 6.53
CA GLU A 102 4.23 -2.44 6.73
C GLU A 102 3.30 -2.52 5.51
N VAL A 103 2.84 -1.38 4.99
CA VAL A 103 1.99 -1.34 3.79
C VAL A 103 2.72 -1.87 2.56
N VAL A 104 3.99 -1.47 2.36
CA VAL A 104 4.81 -1.97 1.25
C VAL A 104 5.02 -3.48 1.35
N GLY A 105 5.33 -3.99 2.54
CA GLY A 105 5.54 -5.43 2.78
C GLY A 105 4.29 -6.25 2.48
N ARG A 106 3.14 -5.86 3.01
CA ARG A 106 1.86 -6.54 2.74
C ARG A 106 1.47 -6.50 1.27
N ASN A 107 1.66 -5.36 0.61
CA ASN A 107 1.32 -5.23 -0.80
C ASN A 107 2.27 -6.04 -1.69
N LYS A 108 3.56 -6.11 -1.35
CA LYS A 108 4.53 -6.91 -2.11
C LYS A 108 4.28 -8.40 -1.98
N SER A 109 4.00 -8.90 -0.79
CA SER A 109 3.63 -10.30 -0.58
C SER A 109 2.41 -10.69 -1.41
N LEU A 110 1.41 -9.80 -1.47
CA LEU A 110 0.22 -9.98 -2.27
C LEU A 110 0.52 -10.02 -3.79
N LEU A 111 1.37 -9.10 -4.28
CA LEU A 111 1.78 -9.07 -5.69
C LEU A 111 2.61 -10.29 -6.10
N ALA A 112 3.53 -10.75 -5.24
CA ALA A 112 4.32 -11.94 -5.50
C ALA A 112 3.44 -13.19 -5.69
N GLU A 113 2.47 -13.39 -4.81
CA GLU A 113 1.52 -14.51 -4.91
C GLU A 113 0.61 -14.40 -6.15
N LEU A 114 0.18 -13.20 -6.53
CA LEU A 114 -0.63 -12.99 -7.75
C LEU A 114 0.16 -13.26 -9.02
N ALA A 115 1.45 -12.90 -9.06
CA ALA A 115 2.33 -13.20 -10.19
C ALA A 115 2.50 -14.71 -10.41
N PHE A 116 2.64 -15.48 -9.33
CA PHE A 116 2.69 -16.96 -9.40
C PHE A 116 1.38 -17.56 -9.90
N SER A 117 0.25 -17.00 -9.51
CA SER A 117 -1.07 -17.49 -9.94
C SER A 117 -1.37 -17.21 -11.41
N GLY A 118 -0.89 -16.08 -11.95
CA GLY A 118 -1.04 -15.72 -13.36
C GLY A 118 -0.16 -16.57 -14.31
N ALA A 119 0.92 -17.14 -13.82
CA ALA A 119 1.77 -18.05 -14.61
C ALA A 119 1.18 -19.46 -14.77
N ALA A 120 0.13 -19.80 -14.01
CA ALA A 120 -0.51 -21.12 -14.03
C ALA A 120 -1.78 -21.18 -14.89
N GLU A 121 -2.28 -20.07 -15.44
CA GLU A 121 -3.37 -20.10 -16.42
C GLU A 121 -2.80 -20.17 -17.84
N PRO A 122 -3.15 -21.22 -18.64
CA PRO A 122 -2.77 -21.23 -20.05
C PRO A 122 -3.47 -20.08 -20.74
N ALA A 123 -2.68 -19.24 -21.42
CA ALA A 123 -3.16 -18.14 -22.25
C ALA A 123 -4.17 -18.68 -23.26
N ALA A 124 -5.46 -18.43 -23.05
CA ALA A 124 -6.46 -18.56 -24.10
C ALA A 124 -6.17 -17.45 -25.14
N THR A 125 -5.59 -17.91 -26.23
CA THR A 125 -5.49 -17.33 -27.57
C THR A 125 -5.98 -15.88 -27.75
N GLY A 126 -5.05 -14.99 -28.14
CA GLY A 126 -5.40 -13.71 -28.74
C GLY A 126 -4.24 -12.72 -28.80
N GLN A 127 -3.40 -12.89 -29.82
CA GLN A 127 -2.61 -11.86 -30.53
C GLN A 127 -1.97 -10.68 -29.79
N GLY A 128 -0.63 -10.68 -29.78
CA GLY A 128 0.14 -9.47 -30.16
C GLY A 128 0.24 -8.37 -29.14
N ALA A 129 1.17 -8.46 -28.20
CA ALA A 129 1.77 -7.26 -27.65
C ALA A 129 3.29 -7.43 -27.66
N ALA A 130 3.91 -6.62 -28.49
CA ALA A 130 5.33 -6.48 -28.69
C ALA A 130 6.08 -6.23 -27.38
N ALA A 131 7.30 -6.76 -27.33
CA ALA A 131 8.31 -6.37 -26.34
C ALA A 131 8.65 -4.88 -26.54
N GLY A 132 7.92 -4.02 -25.86
CA GLY A 132 8.03 -2.58 -25.90
C GLY A 132 8.12 -2.00 -24.49
N ASP A 133 9.29 -1.45 -24.22
CA ASP A 133 9.54 -0.35 -23.30
C ASP A 133 9.31 -0.59 -21.79
N ARG A 134 10.30 -1.24 -21.17
CA ARG A 134 10.46 -1.23 -19.70
C ARG A 134 10.88 0.13 -19.13
N THR A 135 11.34 1.05 -19.96
CA THR A 135 11.82 2.39 -19.55
C THR A 135 10.69 3.39 -19.32
N ALA A 136 9.54 3.21 -19.97
CA ALA A 136 8.39 4.10 -19.79
C ALA A 136 7.62 3.87 -18.47
N LYS A 137 7.85 2.75 -17.77
CA LYS A 137 7.14 2.42 -16.53
C LYS A 137 7.69 3.09 -15.27
N ASP A 138 8.93 3.55 -15.28
CA ASP A 138 9.58 4.15 -14.12
C ASP A 138 9.29 5.65 -13.96
N GLY A 139 9.00 6.38 -15.05
CA GLY A 139 8.66 7.80 -15.00
C GLY A 139 7.32 8.13 -14.31
N HIS A 140 6.42 7.16 -14.17
CA HIS A 140 5.06 7.39 -13.62
C HIS A 140 4.93 7.07 -12.11
N LYS A 141 5.94 6.48 -11.48
CA LYS A 141 5.86 6.12 -10.04
C LYS A 141 5.87 7.35 -9.14
N HIS A 142 6.62 8.39 -9.50
CA HIS A 142 6.73 9.63 -8.73
C HIS A 142 5.49 10.52 -8.86
N ASP A 143 4.69 10.37 -9.93
CA ASP A 143 3.44 11.10 -10.14
C ASP A 143 2.23 10.47 -9.45
N HIS A 144 2.38 9.27 -8.87
CA HIS A 144 1.27 8.61 -8.20
C HIS A 144 0.85 9.39 -6.95
N PRO A 145 -0.45 9.71 -6.76
CA PRO A 145 -0.92 10.55 -5.64
C PRO A 145 -0.46 10.07 -4.26
N VAL A 146 -0.42 8.76 -4.04
CA VAL A 146 0.06 8.15 -2.79
C VAL A 146 1.54 8.45 -2.57
N TYR A 147 2.38 8.30 -3.61
CA TYR A 147 3.80 8.61 -3.51
C TYR A 147 4.03 10.09 -3.18
N ARG A 148 3.34 10.98 -3.89
CA ARG A 148 3.43 12.43 -3.65
C ARG A 148 3.02 12.81 -2.22
N PHE A 149 1.97 12.20 -1.70
CA PHE A 149 1.53 12.42 -0.33
C PHE A 149 2.59 11.93 0.68
N TRP A 150 3.08 10.70 0.52
CA TRP A 150 4.08 10.13 1.42
C TRP A 150 5.38 10.91 1.40
N HIS A 151 5.85 11.26 0.20
CA HIS A 151 7.03 12.10 0.00
C HIS A 151 6.87 13.47 0.69
N GLY A 152 5.77 14.18 0.41
CA GLY A 152 5.51 15.49 1.02
C GLY A 152 5.40 15.43 2.54
N HIS A 153 4.81 14.35 3.09
CA HIS A 153 4.74 14.18 4.55
C HIS A 153 6.11 13.97 5.19
N ILE A 154 6.94 13.09 4.61
CA ILE A 154 8.31 12.85 5.09
C ILE A 154 9.15 14.13 4.99
N SER A 155 9.17 14.81 3.84
CA SER A 155 9.95 16.01 3.63
C SER A 155 9.54 17.14 4.58
N THR A 156 8.25 17.34 4.83
CA THR A 156 7.75 18.34 5.78
C THR A 156 8.24 18.06 7.21
N LEU A 157 8.15 16.79 7.67
CA LEU A 157 8.57 16.43 9.02
C LEU A 157 10.10 16.52 9.20
N ILE A 158 10.88 16.23 8.16
CA ILE A 158 12.34 16.39 8.20
C ILE A 158 12.70 17.88 8.20
N ALA A 159 12.14 18.68 7.29
CA ALA A 159 12.45 20.10 7.17
C ALA A 159 12.12 20.89 8.46
N ALA A 160 11.06 20.50 9.18
CA ALA A 160 10.69 21.12 10.45
C ALA A 160 11.76 20.93 11.54
N GLN A 161 12.53 19.83 11.51
CA GLN A 161 13.55 19.50 12.51
C GLN A 161 14.97 19.79 12.03
N ARG A 162 15.19 19.72 10.73
CA ARG A 162 16.51 19.86 10.08
C ARG A 162 16.38 20.76 8.84
N PRO A 163 16.26 22.07 9.04
CA PRO A 163 16.18 23.04 7.93
C PRO A 163 17.49 23.16 7.14
N ASP A 164 18.57 22.59 7.64
CA ASP A 164 19.92 22.59 7.07
C ASP A 164 20.17 21.49 6.04
N VAL A 165 19.24 20.51 5.90
CA VAL A 165 19.38 19.39 4.95
C VAL A 165 18.36 19.48 3.81
N ASP A 166 18.68 18.81 2.70
CA ASP A 166 17.74 18.63 1.58
C ASP A 166 16.69 17.58 1.95
N ALA A 167 15.63 18.02 2.63
CA ALA A 167 14.55 17.15 3.12
C ALA A 167 13.78 16.46 1.97
N GLU A 168 13.66 17.09 0.80
CA GLU A 168 12.99 16.51 -0.35
C GLU A 168 13.80 15.34 -0.91
N MET A 169 15.11 15.54 -1.12
CA MET A 169 15.98 14.48 -1.60
C MET A 169 16.06 13.31 -0.60
N ILE A 170 16.12 13.59 0.70
CA ILE A 170 16.12 12.56 1.75
C ILE A 170 14.81 11.75 1.71
N ALA A 171 13.67 12.39 1.52
CA ALA A 171 12.40 11.69 1.36
C ALA A 171 12.38 10.75 0.15
N HIS A 172 12.94 11.19 -1.00
CA HIS A 172 13.13 10.34 -2.17
C HIS A 172 14.04 9.14 -1.89
N VAL A 173 15.15 9.34 -1.20
CA VAL A 173 16.10 8.26 -0.84
C VAL A 173 15.42 7.23 0.06
N LEU A 174 14.72 7.66 1.10
CA LEU A 174 14.01 6.78 2.04
C LEU A 174 12.93 5.96 1.34
N LEU A 175 12.08 6.59 0.53
CA LEU A 175 11.03 5.90 -0.22
C LEU A 175 11.60 5.01 -1.33
N GLY A 176 12.67 5.47 -2.01
CA GLY A 176 13.36 4.70 -3.05
C GLY A 176 13.98 3.43 -2.51
N ALA A 177 14.59 3.48 -1.33
CA ALA A 177 15.17 2.32 -0.67
C ALA A 177 14.12 1.21 -0.44
N LEU A 178 12.89 1.57 -0.07
CA LEU A 178 11.80 0.61 0.18
C LEU A 178 11.33 -0.13 -1.09
N HIS A 179 11.67 0.37 -2.26
CA HIS A 179 11.36 -0.25 -3.55
C HIS A 179 12.54 -1.04 -4.14
N SER A 180 13.69 -1.06 -3.45
CA SER A 180 14.85 -1.81 -3.91
C SER A 180 14.63 -3.32 -3.76
N GLU A 181 15.15 -4.10 -4.72
CA GLU A 181 14.98 -5.55 -4.73
C GLU A 181 15.43 -6.23 -3.43
N PRO A 182 16.60 -5.90 -2.81
CA PRO A 182 17.03 -6.50 -1.56
C PRO A 182 16.06 -6.26 -0.39
N ILE A 183 15.52 -5.04 -0.28
CA ILE A 183 14.53 -4.71 0.76
C ILE A 183 13.24 -5.48 0.54
N LEU A 184 12.77 -5.54 -0.72
CA LEU A 184 11.56 -6.27 -1.06
C LEU A 184 11.70 -7.79 -0.84
N ALA A 185 12.87 -8.36 -1.10
CA ALA A 185 13.17 -9.76 -0.81
C ALA A 185 13.17 -10.02 0.70
N CYS A 186 13.78 -9.13 1.48
CA CYS A 186 13.77 -9.21 2.94
C CYS A 186 12.35 -9.11 3.51
N LEU A 187 11.52 -8.18 3.02
CA LEU A 187 10.12 -8.05 3.42
C LEU A 187 9.31 -9.33 3.14
N ALA A 188 9.60 -10.00 2.03
CA ALA A 188 8.90 -11.23 1.65
C ALA A 188 9.34 -12.45 2.48
N ALA A 189 10.63 -12.53 2.84
CA ALA A 189 11.20 -13.68 3.58
C ALA A 189 11.04 -13.54 5.10
N ASP A 190 11.41 -12.37 5.65
CA ASP A 190 11.61 -12.14 7.08
C ASP A 190 10.59 -11.16 7.68
N GLY A 191 9.71 -10.58 6.85
CA GLY A 191 8.75 -9.57 7.28
C GLY A 191 9.35 -8.18 7.49
N PRO A 192 8.57 -7.24 8.08
CA PRO A 192 8.92 -5.82 8.12
C PRO A 192 9.95 -5.44 9.21
N ALA A 193 10.20 -6.27 10.19
CA ALA A 193 10.95 -5.89 11.40
C ALA A 193 12.38 -5.42 11.09
N ARG A 194 13.11 -6.16 10.24
CA ARG A 194 14.50 -5.85 9.91
C ARG A 194 14.62 -4.58 9.03
N PRO A 195 13.86 -4.42 7.93
CA PRO A 195 13.85 -3.16 7.18
C PRO A 195 13.41 -1.96 8.03
N ALA A 196 12.39 -2.11 8.88
CA ALA A 196 11.93 -1.05 9.76
C ALA A 196 13.03 -0.60 10.74
N ALA A 197 13.77 -1.54 11.35
CA ALA A 197 14.88 -1.20 12.23
C ALA A 197 15.97 -0.41 11.49
N ALA A 198 16.33 -0.81 10.27
CA ALA A 198 17.34 -0.12 9.48
C ALA A 198 16.90 1.30 9.07
N VAL A 199 15.67 1.44 8.59
CA VAL A 199 15.12 2.76 8.20
C VAL A 199 14.99 3.69 9.39
N ARG A 200 14.54 3.19 10.56
CA ARG A 200 14.51 3.98 11.80
C ARG A 200 15.90 4.43 12.23
N ALA A 201 16.91 3.56 12.13
CA ALA A 201 18.28 3.92 12.46
C ALA A 201 18.81 5.05 11.55
N LEU A 202 18.55 4.97 10.24
CA LEU A 202 18.90 6.02 9.28
C LEU A 202 18.16 7.33 9.58
N ALA A 203 16.85 7.28 9.80
CA ALA A 203 16.06 8.46 10.11
C ALA A 203 16.55 9.15 11.40
N ARG A 204 16.85 8.37 12.45
CA ARG A 204 17.42 8.90 13.70
C ARG A 204 18.79 9.55 13.46
N ALA A 205 19.68 8.89 12.72
CA ALA A 205 20.99 9.44 12.43
C ALA A 205 20.91 10.78 11.67
N ILE A 206 19.96 10.93 10.74
CA ILE A 206 19.70 12.19 10.04
C ILE A 206 19.22 13.27 11.02
N LEU A 207 18.28 12.93 11.91
CA LEU A 207 17.69 13.88 12.84
C LEU A 207 18.63 14.27 13.97
N ASP A 208 19.56 13.40 14.37
CA ASP A 208 20.50 13.60 15.49
C ASP A 208 21.86 14.11 15.04
N ALA A 209 22.13 14.19 13.73
CA ALA A 209 23.41 14.72 13.21
C ALA A 209 23.59 16.19 13.63
N PRO A 210 24.81 16.59 14.07
CA PRO A 210 25.10 18.00 14.31
C PRO A 210 24.96 18.79 13.02
N GLY A 211 24.35 19.99 13.10
CA GLY A 211 24.19 20.92 11.98
C GLY A 211 25.50 21.63 11.64
#